data_a41a8c24ce11e69a0d48392a7d991308
#
_entry.id   a41a8c24ce11e69a0d48392a7d991308
#
_cell.length_a   1.000
_cell.length_b   1.000
_cell.length_c   1.000
_cell.angle_alpha   90.00
_cell.angle_beta   90.00
_cell.angle_gamma   90.00
#
_symmetry.space_group_name_H-M   'P 1'
#
loop_
_entity.id
_entity.type
_entity.pdbx_description
1 polymer ?
#
loop_
_entity_poly.entity_id
_entity_poly.type
_entity_poly.pdbx_seq_one_letter_code
_entity_poly.pdbx_strand_id
1 'polypeptide(L)'
;RRQRQMCIRDSSIVGVVILLCILVFRNVDLGIHAPQSLLSLSAIFLILTFGPKAANLLGAFGGLLINFVCIWILMVLGCHNVIYYNHSTLVLGYLLLFGYDASGSAYTMRLFAMLFGFILTGVVFWRNHRKKTYKRGLRDLFNEFNLHSSRSRWQLLMASAVSSVIFIASILNLPRAMWAGIAAMSVLLPFRTDIKKHVCGRIPGNLLGGLIFFLIFPHLPAGLYSVVGIVGGIGVGFSASYGWQAVFNSLGAMMIAVSVIGFPQAVFFRIAQNIFGSLYALCFEKIFHTVTERKLESKI
;
A
#
# COMPACT_ATOMS: atom_id res chain seq x y z
N ARG A 1 -11.59 -19.94 -19.72
CA ARG A 1 -11.57 -20.06 -18.24
C ARG A 1 -10.51 -19.16 -17.59
N ARG A 2 -9.24 -19.12 -18.06
CA ARG A 2 -8.18 -18.23 -17.50
C ARG A 2 -8.54 -16.75 -17.54
N GLN A 3 -9.09 -16.23 -18.64
CA GLN A 3 -9.52 -14.82 -18.73
C GLN A 3 -10.63 -14.46 -17.75
N ARG A 4 -11.65 -15.31 -17.58
CA ARG A 4 -12.71 -15.07 -16.57
C ARG A 4 -12.17 -15.05 -15.14
N GLN A 5 -11.24 -15.94 -14.81
CA GLN A 5 -10.62 -15.95 -13.47
C GLN A 5 -9.71 -14.73 -13.21
N MET A 6 -9.07 -14.19 -14.26
CA MET A 6 -8.31 -12.93 -14.16
C MET A 6 -9.24 -11.74 -13.95
N CYS A 7 -10.34 -11.64 -14.69
CA CYS A 7 -11.33 -10.57 -14.51
C CYS A 7 -11.97 -10.56 -13.11
N ILE A 8 -12.33 -11.72 -12.57
CA ILE A 8 -12.93 -11.83 -11.23
C ILE A 8 -11.92 -11.42 -10.14
N ARG A 9 -10.65 -11.75 -10.29
CA ARG A 9 -9.60 -11.37 -9.33
C ARG A 9 -9.28 -9.88 -9.38
N ASP A 10 -9.20 -9.31 -10.56
CA ASP A 10 -8.94 -7.89 -10.71
C ASP A 10 -10.07 -7.05 -10.11
N SER A 11 -11.33 -7.42 -10.38
CA SER A 11 -12.48 -6.75 -9.77
C SER A 11 -12.49 -6.86 -8.24
N SER A 12 -12.01 -7.97 -7.67
CA SER A 12 -11.90 -8.14 -6.22
C SER A 12 -10.86 -7.19 -5.61
N ILE A 13 -9.69 -7.04 -6.24
CA ILE A 13 -8.63 -6.13 -5.75
C ILE A 13 -9.08 -4.66 -5.83
N VAL A 14 -9.68 -4.26 -6.95
CA VAL A 14 -10.24 -2.92 -7.11
C VAL A 14 -11.31 -2.66 -6.05
N GLY A 15 -12.20 -3.62 -5.81
CA GLY A 15 -13.23 -3.55 -4.76
C GLY A 15 -12.63 -3.34 -3.37
N VAL A 16 -11.55 -4.05 -3.03
CA VAL A 16 -10.83 -3.87 -1.76
C VAL A 16 -10.25 -2.45 -1.65
N VAL A 17 -9.60 -1.94 -2.68
CA VAL A 17 -9.03 -0.58 -2.67
C VAL A 17 -10.13 0.48 -2.50
N ILE A 18 -11.23 0.37 -3.23
CA ILE A 18 -12.38 1.28 -3.11
C ILE A 18 -12.96 1.23 -1.69
N LEU A 19 -13.18 0.04 -1.15
CA LEU A 19 -13.73 -0.15 0.20
C LEU A 19 -12.82 0.50 1.26
N LEU A 20 -11.51 0.28 1.16
CA LEU A 20 -10.54 0.90 2.06
C LEU A 20 -10.59 2.43 1.98
N CYS A 21 -10.67 3.00 0.76
CA CYS A 21 -10.82 4.44 0.58
C CYS A 21 -12.12 4.96 1.20
N ILE A 22 -13.26 4.29 0.99
CA ILE A 22 -14.55 4.67 1.58
C ILE A 22 -14.46 4.67 3.11
N LEU A 23 -13.91 3.60 3.70
CA LEU A 23 -13.81 3.45 5.16
C LEU A 23 -12.93 4.55 5.79
N VAL A 24 -11.79 4.85 5.16
CA VAL A 24 -10.89 5.90 5.65
C VAL A 24 -11.54 7.27 5.47
N PHE A 25 -11.95 7.63 4.26
CA PHE A 25 -12.47 8.96 3.96
C PHE A 25 -13.88 9.23 4.49
N ARG A 26 -14.56 8.22 5.03
CA ARG A 26 -15.75 8.41 5.85
C ARG A 26 -15.42 9.13 7.16
N ASN A 27 -14.28 8.80 7.78
CA ASN A 27 -13.92 9.25 9.12
C ASN A 27 -12.83 10.32 9.12
N VAL A 28 -11.95 10.30 8.12
CA VAL A 28 -10.77 11.14 8.03
C VAL A 28 -10.96 12.19 6.95
N ASP A 29 -10.72 13.45 7.29
CA ASP A 29 -10.65 14.55 6.33
C ASP A 29 -9.20 14.82 5.89
N LEU A 30 -9.05 15.64 4.85
CA LEU A 30 -7.74 16.01 4.31
C LEU A 30 -7.16 17.31 4.92
N GLY A 31 -7.87 17.93 5.87
CA GLY A 31 -7.43 19.15 6.57
C GLY A 31 -7.40 20.42 5.70
N ILE A 32 -8.12 20.42 4.58
CA ILE A 32 -8.25 21.53 3.62
C ILE A 32 -9.72 21.79 3.29
N HIS A 33 -10.01 22.91 2.61
CA HIS A 33 -11.38 23.26 2.17
C HIS A 33 -12.08 22.07 1.49
N ALA A 34 -13.34 21.82 1.83
CA ALA A 34 -14.10 20.65 1.37
C ALA A 34 -14.16 20.52 -0.17
N PRO A 35 -14.38 21.56 -1.00
CA PRO A 35 -14.31 21.43 -2.45
C PRO A 35 -12.92 21.06 -2.97
N GLN A 36 -11.86 21.62 -2.37
CA GLN A 36 -10.48 21.31 -2.73
C GLN A 36 -10.07 19.91 -2.26
N SER A 37 -10.68 19.41 -1.18
CA SER A 37 -10.53 18.02 -0.75
C SER A 37 -11.09 17.03 -1.77
N LEU A 38 -12.21 17.36 -2.45
CA LEU A 38 -12.73 16.54 -3.55
C LEU A 38 -11.77 16.55 -4.74
N LEU A 39 -11.13 17.69 -5.03
CA LEU A 39 -10.10 17.75 -6.06
C LEU A 39 -8.87 16.90 -5.69
N SER A 40 -8.42 16.95 -4.45
CA SER A 40 -7.36 16.05 -3.94
C SER A 40 -7.76 14.58 -4.06
N LEU A 41 -9.00 14.24 -3.71
CA LEU A 41 -9.51 12.89 -3.81
C LEU A 41 -9.56 12.41 -5.27
N SER A 42 -9.95 13.29 -6.19
CA SER A 42 -9.91 13.00 -7.63
C SER A 42 -8.47 12.71 -8.09
N ALA A 43 -7.50 13.51 -7.68
CA ALA A 43 -6.09 13.28 -7.99
C ALA A 43 -5.57 11.95 -7.39
N ILE A 44 -5.97 11.61 -6.17
CA ILE A 44 -5.64 10.32 -5.54
C ILE A 44 -6.18 9.17 -6.39
N PHE A 45 -7.46 9.20 -6.79
CA PHE A 45 -8.04 8.14 -7.62
C PHE A 45 -7.43 8.07 -9.03
N LEU A 46 -7.05 9.20 -9.63
CA LEU A 46 -6.31 9.22 -10.90
C LEU A 46 -4.94 8.56 -10.75
N ILE A 47 -4.20 8.87 -9.69
CA ILE A 47 -2.89 8.24 -9.41
C ILE A 47 -3.06 6.74 -9.17
N LEU A 48 -4.04 6.31 -8.37
CA LEU A 48 -4.32 4.90 -8.13
C LEU A 48 -4.71 4.15 -9.42
N THR A 49 -5.36 4.83 -10.36
CA THR A 49 -5.82 4.23 -11.61
C THR A 49 -4.71 4.13 -12.66
N PHE A 50 -4.00 5.22 -12.89
CA PHE A 50 -3.05 5.33 -14.00
C PHE A 50 -1.59 5.10 -13.59
N GLY A 51 -1.20 5.46 -12.35
CA GLY A 51 0.17 5.36 -11.85
C GLY A 51 0.71 3.93 -11.87
N PRO A 52 0.01 2.93 -11.30
CA PRO A 52 0.45 1.54 -11.32
C PRO A 52 0.63 0.99 -12.74
N LYS A 53 -0.28 1.36 -13.65
CA LYS A 53 -0.21 0.94 -15.05
C LYS A 53 0.97 1.56 -15.78
N ALA A 54 1.20 2.86 -15.61
CA ALA A 54 2.34 3.55 -16.19
C ALA A 54 3.68 2.98 -15.67
N ALA A 55 3.77 2.69 -14.36
CA ALA A 55 4.95 2.09 -13.77
C ALA A 55 5.27 0.70 -14.36
N ASN A 56 4.24 -0.13 -14.58
CA ASN A 56 4.42 -1.45 -15.19
C ASN A 56 4.81 -1.37 -16.67
N LEU A 57 4.29 -0.40 -17.42
CA LEU A 57 4.60 -0.23 -18.83
C LEU A 57 6.04 0.25 -19.08
N LEU A 58 6.60 1.08 -18.20
CA LEU A 58 7.93 1.67 -18.37
C LEU A 58 9.07 0.78 -17.84
N GLY A 59 8.77 -0.44 -17.40
CA GLY A 59 9.77 -1.37 -16.88
C GLY A 59 10.40 -0.93 -15.55
N ALA A 60 11.50 -1.57 -15.14
CA ALA A 60 12.06 -1.37 -13.80
C ALA A 60 12.52 0.08 -13.54
N PHE A 61 13.31 0.66 -14.44
CA PHE A 61 13.86 2.01 -14.28
C PHE A 61 12.79 3.11 -14.39
N GLY A 62 11.94 3.06 -15.41
CA GLY A 62 10.82 4.00 -15.54
C GLY A 62 9.82 3.81 -14.41
N GLY A 63 9.57 2.57 -14.03
CA GLY A 63 8.73 2.22 -12.89
C GLY A 63 9.24 2.78 -11.56
N LEU A 64 10.57 2.82 -11.32
CA LEU A 64 11.13 3.47 -10.14
C LEU A 64 10.70 4.93 -10.01
N LEU A 65 10.85 5.70 -11.10
CA LEU A 65 10.50 7.13 -11.11
C LEU A 65 9.00 7.34 -10.93
N ILE A 66 8.18 6.58 -11.67
CA ILE A 66 6.72 6.69 -11.57
C ILE A 66 6.24 6.29 -10.18
N ASN A 67 6.71 5.18 -9.63
CA ASN A 67 6.35 4.74 -8.28
C ASN A 67 6.75 5.79 -7.24
N PHE A 68 7.96 6.36 -7.34
CA PHE A 68 8.41 7.41 -6.44
C PHE A 68 7.49 8.63 -6.47
N VAL A 69 7.23 9.18 -7.67
CA VAL A 69 6.40 10.37 -7.84
C VAL A 69 4.96 10.11 -7.39
N CYS A 70 4.38 9.00 -7.81
CA CYS A 70 3.00 8.64 -7.44
C CYS A 70 2.85 8.45 -5.91
N ILE A 71 3.74 7.69 -5.28
CA ILE A 71 3.69 7.46 -3.83
C ILE A 71 3.92 8.77 -3.08
N TRP A 72 4.88 9.59 -3.52
CA TRP A 72 5.14 10.89 -2.89
C TRP A 72 3.91 11.81 -2.94
N ILE A 73 3.28 11.93 -4.12
CA ILE A 73 2.06 12.76 -4.26
C ILE A 73 0.91 12.19 -3.41
N LEU A 74 0.70 10.87 -3.38
CA LEU A 74 -0.29 10.24 -2.50
C LEU A 74 -0.03 10.55 -1.02
N MET A 75 1.24 10.54 -0.59
CA MET A 75 1.62 10.89 0.77
C MET A 75 1.37 12.36 1.09
N VAL A 76 1.67 13.28 0.16
CA VAL A 76 1.42 14.72 0.36
C VAL A 76 -0.07 15.02 0.41
N LEU A 77 -0.86 14.47 -0.53
CA LEU A 77 -2.29 14.74 -0.62
C LEU A 77 -3.10 14.09 0.51
N GLY A 78 -2.78 12.85 0.87
CA GLY A 78 -3.62 12.04 1.76
C GLY A 78 -3.09 11.84 3.17
N CYS A 79 -1.81 12.14 3.45
CA CYS A 79 -1.16 11.86 4.73
C CYS A 79 -0.66 13.15 5.42
N HIS A 80 -1.44 14.23 5.32
CA HIS A 80 -1.11 15.48 6.00
C HIS A 80 -1.14 15.31 7.51
N ASN A 81 -2.15 14.66 8.05
CA ASN A 81 -2.20 14.27 9.46
C ASN A 81 -1.64 12.85 9.64
N VAL A 82 -0.44 12.77 10.21
CA VAL A 82 0.30 11.51 10.38
C VAL A 82 -0.37 10.53 11.33
N ILE A 83 -1.22 11.02 12.26
CA ILE A 83 -1.89 10.21 13.30
C ILE A 83 -2.89 9.22 12.67
N TYR A 84 -3.51 9.56 11.54
CA TYR A 84 -4.52 8.72 10.91
C TYR A 84 -3.95 7.54 10.11
N TYR A 85 -2.63 7.46 9.93
CA TYR A 85 -1.97 6.36 9.20
C TYR A 85 -2.57 6.08 7.82
N ASN A 86 -3.05 7.11 7.11
CA ASN A 86 -3.71 6.97 5.79
C ASN A 86 -2.81 6.32 4.72
N HIS A 87 -1.49 6.34 4.92
CA HIS A 87 -0.55 5.64 4.04
C HIS A 87 -0.86 4.14 3.94
N SER A 88 -1.36 3.52 5.02
CA SER A 88 -1.77 2.12 5.03
C SER A 88 -2.94 1.83 4.08
N THR A 89 -3.67 2.83 3.64
CA THR A 89 -4.72 2.70 2.63
C THR A 89 -4.24 3.15 1.26
N LEU A 90 -3.64 4.33 1.17
CA LEU A 90 -3.29 4.92 -0.13
C LEU A 90 -2.11 4.23 -0.79
N VAL A 91 -1.02 4.02 -0.04
CA VAL A 91 0.16 3.33 -0.57
C VAL A 91 -0.11 1.85 -0.76
N LEU A 92 -0.84 1.20 0.18
CA LEU A 92 -1.27 -0.19 -0.01
C LEU A 92 -2.15 -0.35 -1.24
N GLY A 93 -3.14 0.53 -1.43
CA GLY A 93 -4.00 0.53 -2.61
C GLY A 93 -3.20 0.65 -3.90
N TYR A 94 -2.23 1.56 -3.94
CA TYR A 94 -1.31 1.71 -5.06
C TYR A 94 -0.53 0.42 -5.33
N LEU A 95 0.07 -0.17 -4.30
CA LEU A 95 0.88 -1.40 -4.40
C LEU A 95 0.05 -2.62 -4.84
N LEU A 96 -1.20 -2.72 -4.35
CA LEU A 96 -2.11 -3.77 -4.80
C LEU A 96 -2.43 -3.62 -6.30
N LEU A 97 -2.77 -2.41 -6.76
CA LEU A 97 -3.06 -2.16 -8.17
C LEU A 97 -1.83 -2.31 -9.07
N PHE A 98 -0.63 -2.01 -8.55
CA PHE A 98 0.65 -2.26 -9.22
C PHE A 98 0.95 -3.76 -9.36
N GLY A 99 0.81 -4.52 -8.29
CA GLY A 99 1.15 -5.94 -8.29
C GLY A 99 0.11 -6.86 -8.95
N TYR A 100 -1.12 -6.36 -9.12
CA TYR A 100 -2.19 -7.04 -9.86
C TYR A 100 -2.49 -6.25 -11.14
N ASP A 101 -1.51 -6.21 -12.06
CA ASP A 101 -1.69 -5.51 -13.34
C ASP A 101 -2.82 -6.13 -14.17
N ALA A 102 -3.59 -5.27 -14.82
CA ALA A 102 -4.67 -5.64 -15.73
C ALA A 102 -4.39 -5.10 -17.14
N SER A 103 -4.86 -5.80 -18.16
CA SER A 103 -4.72 -5.41 -19.55
C SER A 103 -5.99 -5.69 -20.34
N GLY A 104 -6.15 -5.02 -21.49
CA GLY A 104 -7.31 -5.18 -22.36
C GLY A 104 -8.63 -4.86 -21.67
N SER A 105 -9.66 -5.70 -21.85
CA SER A 105 -10.99 -5.52 -21.29
C SER A 105 -11.01 -5.47 -19.75
N ALA A 106 -10.11 -6.19 -19.09
CA ALA A 106 -9.99 -6.13 -17.63
C ALA A 106 -9.56 -4.75 -17.15
N TYR A 107 -8.63 -4.10 -17.87
CA TYR A 107 -8.24 -2.72 -17.52
C TYR A 107 -9.37 -1.71 -17.78
N THR A 108 -10.12 -1.87 -18.85
CA THR A 108 -11.30 -1.03 -19.10
C THR A 108 -12.34 -1.16 -17.98
N MET A 109 -12.62 -2.37 -17.51
CA MET A 109 -13.49 -2.60 -16.36
C MET A 109 -12.93 -1.96 -15.08
N ARG A 110 -11.60 -2.01 -14.88
CA ARG A 110 -10.92 -1.31 -13.77
C ARG A 110 -11.16 0.19 -13.83
N LEU A 111 -11.05 0.83 -15.00
CA LEU A 111 -11.30 2.26 -15.17
C LEU A 111 -12.71 2.64 -14.71
N PHE A 112 -13.73 1.91 -15.18
CA PHE A 112 -15.12 2.15 -14.76
C PHE A 112 -15.33 1.92 -13.26
N ALA A 113 -14.75 0.85 -12.71
CA ALA A 113 -14.85 0.56 -11.29
C ALA A 113 -14.17 1.65 -10.43
N MET A 114 -12.99 2.14 -10.83
CA MET A 114 -12.29 3.21 -10.12
C MET A 114 -13.03 4.54 -10.22
N LEU A 115 -13.63 4.86 -11.37
CA LEU A 115 -14.48 6.04 -11.53
C LEU A 115 -15.72 5.95 -10.61
N PHE A 116 -16.39 4.81 -10.59
CA PHE A 116 -17.51 4.56 -9.66
C PHE A 116 -17.06 4.68 -8.20
N GLY A 117 -15.91 4.09 -7.87
CA GLY A 117 -15.31 4.17 -6.53
C GLY A 117 -14.98 5.61 -6.12
N PHE A 118 -14.46 6.42 -7.04
CA PHE A 118 -14.25 7.85 -6.79
C PHE A 118 -15.56 8.57 -6.47
N ILE A 119 -16.60 8.38 -7.30
CA ILE A 119 -17.91 9.02 -7.09
C ILE A 119 -18.46 8.63 -5.72
N LEU A 120 -18.47 7.33 -5.41
CA LEU A 120 -19.00 6.82 -4.15
C LEU A 120 -18.23 7.34 -2.94
N THR A 121 -16.90 7.29 -2.99
CA THR A 121 -16.03 7.82 -1.94
C THR A 121 -16.20 9.32 -1.79
N GLY A 122 -16.30 10.06 -2.90
CA GLY A 122 -16.54 11.50 -2.92
C GLY A 122 -17.86 11.90 -2.29
N VAL A 123 -18.94 11.17 -2.58
CA VAL A 123 -20.25 11.39 -1.96
C VAL A 123 -20.19 11.15 -0.45
N VAL A 124 -19.57 10.04 -0.02
CA VAL A 124 -19.40 9.71 1.40
C VAL A 124 -18.54 10.79 2.10
N PHE A 125 -17.42 11.16 1.49
CA PHE A 125 -16.56 12.20 2.00
C PHE A 125 -17.30 13.54 2.15
N TRP A 126 -17.96 14.01 1.09
CA TRP A 126 -18.71 15.25 1.09
C TRP A 126 -19.79 15.29 2.15
N ARG A 127 -20.58 14.21 2.26
CA ARG A 127 -21.64 14.10 3.24
C ARG A 127 -21.14 14.27 4.68
N ASN A 128 -19.97 13.72 4.98
CA ASN A 128 -19.42 13.72 6.34
C ASN A 128 -18.59 14.96 6.67
N HIS A 129 -17.92 15.58 5.66
CA HIS A 129 -16.94 16.63 5.93
C HIS A 129 -17.29 18.01 5.38
N ARG A 130 -18.40 18.19 4.62
CA ARG A 130 -18.78 19.48 4.01
C ARG A 130 -18.98 20.64 5.00
N LYS A 131 -19.28 20.34 6.25
CA LYS A 131 -19.48 21.35 7.31
C LYS A 131 -18.19 21.80 7.99
N LYS A 132 -17.09 21.08 7.75
CA LYS A 132 -15.79 21.43 8.31
C LYS A 132 -15.17 22.58 7.53
N THR A 133 -14.77 23.62 8.23
CA THR A 133 -14.13 24.80 7.63
C THR A 133 -12.65 24.82 8.00
N TYR A 134 -11.81 24.87 6.98
CA TYR A 134 -10.36 24.97 7.13
C TYR A 134 -9.88 26.25 6.44
N LYS A 135 -8.85 26.89 6.97
CA LYS A 135 -8.20 28.05 6.32
C LYS A 135 -7.22 27.61 5.21
N ARG A 136 -6.84 26.32 5.19
CA ARG A 136 -5.86 25.75 4.26
C ARG A 136 -6.50 25.36 2.94
N GLY A 137 -5.73 25.56 1.85
CA GLY A 137 -6.08 25.12 0.52
C GLY A 137 -5.20 23.95 0.05
N LEU A 138 -5.51 23.42 -1.14
CA LEU A 138 -4.75 22.34 -1.79
C LEU A 138 -3.29 22.75 -2.03
N ARG A 139 -3.04 23.99 -2.44
CA ARG A 139 -1.70 24.52 -2.70
C ARG A 139 -0.83 24.51 -1.43
N ASP A 140 -1.45 24.74 -0.28
CA ASP A 140 -0.74 24.81 1.00
C ASP A 140 -0.15 23.45 1.40
N LEU A 141 -0.77 22.31 0.99
CA LEU A 141 -0.22 20.99 1.22
C LEU A 141 1.18 20.81 0.59
N PHE A 142 1.39 21.40 -0.58
CA PHE A 142 2.69 21.37 -1.26
C PHE A 142 3.63 22.45 -0.73
N ASN A 143 3.15 23.65 -0.45
CA ASN A 143 3.96 24.75 0.09
C ASN A 143 4.49 24.46 1.50
N GLU A 144 3.72 23.70 2.31
CA GLU A 144 4.13 23.26 3.63
C GLU A 144 5.16 22.10 3.60
N PHE A 145 5.50 21.57 2.40
CA PHE A 145 6.53 20.56 2.28
C PHE A 145 7.90 21.16 2.58
N ASN A 146 8.45 20.76 3.74
CA ASN A 146 9.75 21.24 4.21
C ASN A 146 10.53 20.08 4.85
N LEU A 147 11.77 19.86 4.42
CA LEU A 147 12.64 18.80 4.95
C LEU A 147 13.01 18.97 6.43
N HIS A 148 12.82 20.13 7.02
CA HIS A 148 12.93 20.33 8.47
C HIS A 148 11.76 19.69 9.24
N SER A 149 10.60 19.51 8.60
CA SER A 149 9.43 18.87 9.19
C SER A 149 9.57 17.34 9.23
N SER A 150 9.32 16.71 10.37
CA SER A 150 9.30 15.25 10.51
C SER A 150 8.27 14.60 9.58
N ARG A 151 7.12 15.26 9.36
CA ARG A 151 6.09 14.81 8.41
C ARG A 151 6.63 14.71 6.99
N SER A 152 7.24 15.79 6.47
CA SER A 152 7.74 15.83 5.10
C SER A 152 8.90 14.85 4.89
N ARG A 153 9.77 14.70 5.89
CA ARG A 153 10.83 13.68 5.87
C ARG A 153 10.26 12.28 5.79
N TRP A 154 9.24 11.99 6.60
CA TRP A 154 8.57 10.68 6.54
C TRP A 154 7.88 10.41 5.21
N GLN A 155 7.21 11.41 4.62
CA GLN A 155 6.59 11.31 3.30
C GLN A 155 7.62 10.98 2.21
N LEU A 156 8.78 11.65 2.24
CA LEU A 156 9.87 11.40 1.31
C LEU A 156 10.54 10.04 1.55
N LEU A 157 10.79 9.69 2.81
CA LEU A 157 11.31 8.38 3.22
C LEU A 157 10.42 7.24 2.71
N MET A 158 9.10 7.35 2.89
CA MET A 158 8.13 6.36 2.42
C MET A 158 8.20 6.19 0.91
N ALA A 159 8.15 7.29 0.15
CA ALA A 159 8.19 7.25 -1.31
C ALA A 159 9.51 6.65 -1.83
N SER A 160 10.63 7.07 -1.26
CA SER A 160 11.97 6.61 -1.68
C SER A 160 12.18 5.13 -1.37
N ALA A 161 11.88 4.70 -0.13
CA ALA A 161 12.14 3.34 0.29
C ALA A 161 11.21 2.33 -0.39
N VAL A 162 9.92 2.67 -0.54
CA VAL A 162 8.96 1.76 -1.19
C VAL A 162 9.26 1.63 -2.69
N SER A 163 9.54 2.73 -3.39
CA SER A 163 9.86 2.67 -4.82
C SER A 163 11.17 1.93 -5.09
N SER A 164 12.20 2.17 -4.28
CA SER A 164 13.52 1.54 -4.45
C SER A 164 13.51 0.04 -4.10
N VAL A 165 12.77 -0.39 -3.07
CA VAL A 165 12.67 -1.83 -2.78
C VAL A 165 11.92 -2.59 -3.86
N ILE A 166 10.86 -1.98 -4.44
CA ILE A 166 10.16 -2.57 -5.59
C ILE A 166 11.09 -2.66 -6.80
N PHE A 167 11.86 -1.61 -7.06
CA PHE A 167 12.85 -1.57 -8.15
C PHE A 167 13.87 -2.70 -8.00
N ILE A 168 14.46 -2.88 -6.82
CA ILE A 168 15.42 -3.96 -6.56
C ILE A 168 14.74 -5.33 -6.76
N ALA A 169 13.54 -5.51 -6.19
CA ALA A 169 12.79 -6.76 -6.37
C ALA A 169 12.46 -7.03 -7.85
N SER A 170 12.18 -5.99 -8.63
CA SER A 170 11.91 -6.10 -10.07
C SER A 170 13.15 -6.46 -10.88
N ILE A 171 14.31 -5.85 -10.58
CA ILE A 171 15.59 -6.20 -11.23
C ILE A 171 15.98 -7.65 -10.93
N LEU A 172 15.77 -8.10 -9.70
CA LEU A 172 16.01 -9.47 -9.27
C LEU A 172 14.95 -10.46 -9.81
N ASN A 173 14.01 -9.98 -10.62
CA ASN A 173 12.90 -10.77 -11.17
C ASN A 173 12.12 -11.55 -10.10
N LEU A 174 11.99 -11.00 -8.90
CA LEU A 174 11.24 -11.64 -7.83
C LEU A 174 9.74 -11.60 -8.15
N PRO A 175 9.05 -12.74 -8.14
CA PRO A 175 7.61 -12.77 -8.37
C PRO A 175 6.89 -12.00 -7.28
N ARG A 176 5.92 -11.15 -7.66
CA ARG A 176 5.16 -10.34 -6.70
C ARG A 176 6.02 -9.29 -5.95
N ALA A 177 6.86 -8.54 -6.66
CA ALA A 177 7.71 -7.46 -6.11
C ALA A 177 6.95 -6.51 -5.14
N MET A 178 5.63 -6.35 -5.34
CA MET A 178 4.76 -5.57 -4.43
C MET A 178 4.81 -6.04 -2.98
N TRP A 179 5.10 -7.32 -2.70
CA TRP A 179 5.16 -7.83 -1.33
C TRP A 179 6.31 -7.22 -0.53
N ALA A 180 7.46 -7.01 -1.17
CA ALA A 180 8.56 -6.28 -0.56
C ALA A 180 8.17 -4.81 -0.31
N GLY A 181 7.48 -4.16 -1.25
CA GLY A 181 6.94 -2.81 -1.08
C GLY A 181 5.94 -2.70 0.08
N ILE A 182 4.99 -3.64 0.17
CA ILE A 182 4.02 -3.70 1.29
C ILE A 182 4.74 -3.93 2.62
N ALA A 183 5.77 -4.77 2.65
CA ALA A 183 6.56 -5.00 3.85
C ALA A 183 7.28 -3.72 4.29
N ALA A 184 7.96 -3.02 3.37
CA ALA A 184 8.64 -1.78 3.64
C ALA A 184 7.67 -0.69 4.12
N MET A 185 6.56 -0.47 3.40
CA MET A 185 5.54 0.51 3.77
C MET A 185 5.01 0.30 5.18
N SER A 186 4.73 -0.94 5.56
CA SER A 186 4.10 -1.24 6.85
C SER A 186 5.03 -1.13 8.06
N VAL A 187 6.33 -1.07 7.81
CA VAL A 187 7.36 -0.87 8.83
C VAL A 187 7.71 0.61 8.99
N LEU A 188 7.68 1.39 7.91
CA LEU A 188 8.05 2.80 7.88
C LEU A 188 6.95 3.70 8.46
N LEU A 189 6.84 3.68 9.78
CA LEU A 189 5.89 4.51 10.51
C LEU A 189 6.42 5.94 10.71
N PRO A 190 5.53 6.92 10.96
CA PRO A 190 5.95 8.30 11.20
C PRO A 190 6.77 8.46 12.50
N PHE A 191 6.62 7.54 13.45
CA PHE A 191 7.33 7.56 14.74
C PHE A 191 8.41 6.47 14.77
N ARG A 192 9.67 6.87 14.91
CA ARG A 192 10.85 5.94 14.87
C ARG A 192 10.81 4.84 15.93
N THR A 193 10.26 5.11 17.10
CA THR A 193 10.14 4.14 18.20
C THR A 193 9.37 2.88 17.81
N ASP A 194 8.43 3.00 16.88
CA ASP A 194 7.55 1.92 16.48
C ASP A 194 8.13 1.05 15.34
N ILE A 195 9.12 1.55 14.60
CA ILE A 195 9.69 0.84 13.44
C ILE A 195 10.27 -0.52 13.84
N LYS A 196 11.14 -0.54 14.87
CA LYS A 196 11.74 -1.80 15.37
C LYS A 196 10.67 -2.78 15.87
N LYS A 197 9.68 -2.28 16.63
CA LYS A 197 8.57 -3.08 17.13
C LYS A 197 7.77 -3.71 15.98
N HIS A 198 7.54 -2.96 14.91
CA HIS A 198 6.85 -3.47 13.71
C HIS A 198 7.68 -4.52 12.96
N VAL A 199 8.99 -4.35 12.82
CA VAL A 199 9.86 -5.38 12.23
C VAL A 199 9.83 -6.66 13.06
N CYS A 200 9.98 -6.55 14.39
CA CYS A 200 9.94 -7.68 15.31
C CYS A 200 8.58 -8.40 15.36
N GLY A 201 7.49 -7.71 15.08
CA GLY A 201 6.17 -8.35 14.94
C GLY A 201 5.93 -8.95 13.56
N ARG A 202 6.38 -8.26 12.51
CA ARG A 202 6.10 -8.63 11.13
C ARG A 202 6.83 -9.88 10.67
N ILE A 203 8.13 -9.99 10.95
CA ILE A 203 8.94 -11.12 10.48
C ILE A 203 8.43 -12.43 11.12
N PRO A 204 8.33 -12.58 12.46
CA PRO A 204 7.79 -13.79 13.04
C PRO A 204 6.33 -14.05 12.64
N GLY A 205 5.50 -13.01 12.54
CA GLY A 205 4.11 -13.16 12.12
C GLY A 205 3.98 -13.72 10.69
N ASN A 206 4.80 -13.25 9.75
CA ASN A 206 4.81 -13.79 8.38
C ASN A 206 5.37 -15.22 8.33
N LEU A 207 6.39 -15.54 9.13
CA LEU A 207 6.91 -16.91 9.24
C LEU A 207 5.84 -17.85 9.77
N LEU A 208 5.18 -17.47 10.87
CA LEU A 208 4.11 -18.27 11.46
C LEU A 208 2.93 -18.43 10.49
N GLY A 209 2.49 -17.34 9.83
CA GLY A 209 1.43 -17.40 8.83
C GLY A 209 1.80 -18.27 7.63
N GLY A 210 3.07 -18.21 7.17
CA GLY A 210 3.61 -19.08 6.13
C GLY A 210 3.61 -20.55 6.53
N LEU A 211 4.05 -20.86 7.76
CA LEU A 211 4.04 -22.22 8.29
C LEU A 211 2.61 -22.78 8.41
N ILE A 212 1.69 -22.01 8.99
CA ILE A 212 0.29 -22.41 9.11
C ILE A 212 -0.29 -22.69 7.72
N PHE A 213 -0.05 -21.81 6.76
CA PHE A 213 -0.55 -21.99 5.39
C PHE A 213 0.07 -23.22 4.73
N PHE A 214 1.38 -23.43 4.89
CA PHE A 214 2.09 -24.58 4.33
C PHE A 214 1.55 -25.90 4.84
N LEU A 215 1.21 -25.99 6.13
CA LEU A 215 0.66 -27.19 6.75
C LEU A 215 -0.81 -27.44 6.39
N ILE A 216 -1.62 -26.38 6.30
CA ILE A 216 -3.07 -26.54 6.10
C ILE A 216 -3.44 -26.68 4.62
N PHE A 217 -2.80 -25.91 3.74
CA PHE A 217 -3.21 -25.78 2.33
C PHE A 217 -3.28 -27.11 1.57
N PRO A 218 -2.31 -28.08 1.71
CA PRO A 218 -2.36 -29.33 0.98
C PRO A 218 -3.56 -30.22 1.35
N HIS A 219 -4.11 -30.03 2.55
CA HIS A 219 -5.26 -30.81 3.05
C HIS A 219 -6.60 -30.12 2.84
N LEU A 220 -6.57 -28.90 2.28
CA LEU A 220 -7.76 -28.07 2.15
C LEU A 220 -8.53 -28.43 0.87
N PRO A 221 -9.82 -28.78 0.92
CA PRO A 221 -10.63 -28.98 -0.27
C PRO A 221 -10.80 -27.65 -1.04
N ALA A 222 -10.80 -27.74 -2.38
CA ALA A 222 -10.86 -26.57 -3.26
C ALA A 222 -12.04 -25.62 -2.99
N GLY A 223 -13.17 -26.14 -2.50
CA GLY A 223 -14.33 -25.35 -2.13
C GLY A 223 -14.10 -24.40 -0.94
N LEU A 224 -13.06 -24.65 -0.12
CA LEU A 224 -12.74 -23.82 1.06
C LEU A 224 -11.66 -22.79 0.78
N TYR A 225 -11.09 -22.71 -0.41
CA TYR A 225 -10.03 -21.75 -0.72
C TYR A 225 -10.45 -20.28 -0.53
N SER A 226 -11.68 -19.94 -0.91
CA SER A 226 -12.22 -18.60 -0.69
C SER A 226 -12.38 -18.26 0.81
N VAL A 227 -12.71 -19.27 1.62
CA VAL A 227 -12.88 -19.11 3.08
C VAL A 227 -11.56 -18.69 3.73
N VAL A 228 -10.44 -19.29 3.35
CA VAL A 228 -9.10 -18.90 3.89
C VAL A 228 -8.79 -17.44 3.59
N GLY A 229 -9.10 -16.95 2.39
CA GLY A 229 -8.94 -15.55 2.03
C GLY A 229 -9.81 -14.61 2.89
N ILE A 230 -11.06 -14.98 3.12
CA ILE A 230 -12.01 -14.23 3.96
C ILE A 230 -11.52 -14.23 5.43
N VAL A 231 -11.15 -15.38 5.96
CA VAL A 231 -10.62 -15.52 7.33
C VAL A 231 -9.34 -14.69 7.49
N GLY A 232 -8.46 -14.71 6.49
CA GLY A 232 -7.29 -13.83 6.47
C GLY A 232 -7.65 -12.35 6.57
N GLY A 233 -8.60 -11.88 5.75
CA GLY A 233 -9.05 -10.49 5.76
C GLY A 233 -9.73 -10.08 7.08
N ILE A 234 -10.66 -10.89 7.57
CA ILE A 234 -11.35 -10.66 8.85
C ILE A 234 -10.35 -10.70 10.01
N GLY A 235 -9.45 -11.70 10.02
CA GLY A 235 -8.44 -11.87 11.05
C GLY A 235 -7.51 -10.65 11.18
N VAL A 236 -7.15 -9.99 10.08
CA VAL A 236 -6.40 -8.73 10.12
C VAL A 236 -7.16 -7.66 10.92
N GLY A 237 -8.47 -7.51 10.67
CA GLY A 237 -9.30 -6.49 11.34
C GLY A 237 -9.51 -6.75 12.84
N PHE A 238 -9.58 -8.01 13.26
CA PHE A 238 -9.81 -8.41 14.65
C PHE A 238 -8.53 -8.67 15.43
N SER A 239 -7.36 -8.56 14.81
CA SER A 239 -6.09 -8.83 15.49
C SER A 239 -5.73 -7.77 16.50
N ALA A 240 -5.51 -8.18 17.75
CA ALA A 240 -5.11 -7.31 18.85
C ALA A 240 -3.65 -6.81 18.74
N SER A 241 -2.79 -7.52 18.03
CA SER A 241 -1.39 -7.15 17.87
C SER A 241 -0.96 -7.17 16.40
N TYR A 242 0.06 -6.36 16.08
CA TYR A 242 0.62 -6.29 14.73
C TYR A 242 1.19 -7.64 14.24
N GLY A 243 1.74 -8.45 15.15
CA GLY A 243 2.21 -9.80 14.81
C GLY A 243 1.09 -10.70 14.27
N TRP A 244 -0.06 -10.73 14.94
CA TRP A 244 -1.23 -11.46 14.44
C TRP A 244 -1.81 -10.90 13.16
N GLN A 245 -1.81 -9.57 12.99
CA GLN A 245 -2.18 -8.95 11.71
C GLN A 245 -1.28 -9.46 10.57
N ALA A 246 0.02 -9.61 10.84
CA ALA A 246 0.96 -10.14 9.84
C ALA A 246 0.70 -11.61 9.51
N VAL A 247 0.32 -12.44 10.50
CA VAL A 247 -0.10 -13.85 10.29
C VAL A 247 -1.28 -13.91 9.33
N PHE A 248 -2.38 -13.26 9.66
CA PHE A 248 -3.61 -13.30 8.86
C PHE A 248 -3.46 -12.66 7.48
N ASN A 249 -2.72 -11.55 7.39
CA ASN A 249 -2.39 -10.93 6.11
C ASN A 249 -1.59 -11.86 5.19
N SER A 250 -0.69 -12.68 5.76
CA SER A 250 0.05 -13.67 5.00
C SER A 250 -0.85 -14.77 4.46
N LEU A 251 -1.78 -15.29 5.25
CA LEU A 251 -2.75 -16.32 4.82
C LEU A 251 -3.56 -15.83 3.61
N GLY A 252 -4.17 -14.64 3.71
CA GLY A 252 -4.95 -14.06 2.63
C GLY A 252 -4.13 -13.82 1.36
N ALA A 253 -2.92 -13.27 1.49
CA ALA A 253 -2.05 -12.97 0.36
C ALA A 253 -1.55 -14.23 -0.35
N MET A 254 -1.17 -15.29 0.39
CA MET A 254 -0.74 -16.55 -0.18
C MET A 254 -1.89 -17.27 -0.89
N MET A 255 -3.10 -17.24 -0.32
CA MET A 255 -4.27 -17.86 -0.95
C MET A 255 -4.53 -17.30 -2.36
N ILE A 256 -4.40 -15.99 -2.53
CA ILE A 256 -4.54 -15.36 -3.85
C ILE A 256 -3.36 -15.73 -4.75
N ALA A 257 -2.14 -15.82 -4.23
CA ALA A 257 -0.93 -16.02 -5.01
C ALA A 257 -0.77 -17.46 -5.52
N VAL A 258 -1.22 -18.46 -4.77
CA VAL A 258 -1.13 -19.88 -5.15
C VAL A 258 -1.66 -20.13 -6.54
N SER A 259 -2.74 -19.49 -6.92
CA SER A 259 -3.36 -19.63 -8.25
C SER A 259 -2.52 -19.03 -9.40
N VAL A 260 -1.46 -18.26 -9.08
CA VAL A 260 -0.61 -17.57 -10.07
C VAL A 260 0.79 -18.15 -10.13
N ILE A 261 1.40 -18.38 -8.96
CA ILE A 261 2.81 -18.82 -8.87
C ILE A 261 2.96 -20.21 -8.28
N GLY A 262 1.88 -20.88 -7.92
CA GLY A 262 1.90 -22.21 -7.31
C GLY A 262 2.07 -22.19 -5.79
N PHE A 263 1.75 -23.32 -5.14
CA PHE A 263 1.70 -23.42 -3.68
C PHE A 263 3.07 -23.24 -3.00
N PRO A 264 4.12 -24.01 -3.30
CA PRO A 264 5.39 -23.87 -2.59
C PRO A 264 6.02 -22.50 -2.82
N GLN A 265 5.95 -22.00 -4.04
CA GLN A 265 6.50 -20.71 -4.44
C GLN A 265 5.79 -19.55 -3.74
N ALA A 266 4.47 -19.63 -3.59
CA ALA A 266 3.70 -18.59 -2.89
C ALA A 266 4.14 -18.43 -1.44
N VAL A 267 4.37 -19.54 -0.73
CA VAL A 267 4.86 -19.53 0.65
C VAL A 267 6.28 -18.98 0.72
N PHE A 268 7.19 -19.55 -0.07
CA PHE A 268 8.60 -19.14 -0.07
C PHE A 268 8.77 -17.65 -0.38
N PHE A 269 8.21 -17.17 -1.48
CA PHE A 269 8.36 -15.77 -1.88
C PHE A 269 7.62 -14.80 -0.94
N ARG A 270 6.52 -15.24 -0.32
CA ARG A 270 5.85 -14.42 0.68
C ARG A 270 6.74 -14.16 1.88
N ILE A 271 7.37 -15.21 2.42
CA ILE A 271 8.28 -15.11 3.56
C ILE A 271 9.52 -14.30 3.16
N ALA A 272 10.20 -14.70 2.09
CA ALA A 272 11.45 -14.09 1.65
C ALA A 272 11.30 -12.58 1.39
N GLN A 273 10.27 -12.16 0.66
CA GLN A 273 10.06 -10.75 0.35
C GLN A 273 9.57 -9.92 1.54
N ASN A 274 8.85 -10.53 2.50
CA ASN A 274 8.51 -9.82 3.73
C ASN A 274 9.74 -9.59 4.61
N ILE A 275 10.63 -10.58 4.73
CA ILE A 275 11.91 -10.40 5.44
C ILE A 275 12.75 -9.34 4.72
N PHE A 276 12.95 -9.49 3.41
CA PHE A 276 13.71 -8.56 2.59
C PHE A 276 13.19 -7.13 2.70
N GLY A 277 11.89 -6.90 2.46
CA GLY A 277 11.29 -5.56 2.51
C GLY A 277 11.35 -4.92 3.91
N SER A 278 11.17 -5.72 4.97
CA SER A 278 11.23 -5.22 6.35
C SER A 278 12.66 -4.82 6.76
N LEU A 279 13.66 -5.65 6.43
CA LEU A 279 15.06 -5.36 6.73
C LEU A 279 15.58 -4.20 5.86
N TYR A 280 15.22 -4.18 4.58
CA TYR A 280 15.53 -3.07 3.68
C TYR A 280 15.02 -1.74 4.23
N ALA A 281 13.74 -1.70 4.64
CA ALA A 281 13.13 -0.50 5.20
C ALA A 281 13.85 0.00 6.46
N LEU A 282 14.24 -0.91 7.36
CA LEU A 282 14.99 -0.58 8.56
C LEU A 282 16.39 0.00 8.24
N CYS A 283 17.10 -0.61 7.29
CA CYS A 283 18.40 -0.12 6.84
C CYS A 283 18.29 1.24 6.12
N PHE A 284 17.30 1.36 5.22
CA PHE A 284 17.08 2.57 4.46
C PHE A 284 16.71 3.76 5.37
N GLU A 285 15.85 3.52 6.37
CA GLU A 285 15.48 4.54 7.37
C GLU A 285 16.72 5.09 8.10
N LYS A 286 17.60 4.21 8.57
CA LYS A 286 18.82 4.62 9.25
C LYS A 286 19.72 5.47 8.35
N ILE A 287 19.95 5.03 7.11
CA ILE A 287 20.77 5.76 6.12
C ILE A 287 20.13 7.12 5.82
N PHE A 288 18.84 7.14 5.54
CA PHE A 288 18.10 8.35 5.22
C PHE A 288 18.17 9.40 6.33
N HIS A 289 18.01 9.00 7.59
CA HIS A 289 18.15 9.90 8.72
C HIS A 289 19.59 10.43 8.86
N THR A 290 20.60 9.57 8.81
CA THR A 290 22.00 10.00 8.89
C THR A 290 22.35 11.03 7.81
N VAL A 291 21.90 10.81 6.58
CA VAL A 291 22.14 11.73 5.46
C VAL A 291 21.37 13.05 5.64
N THR A 292 20.13 12.97 6.12
CA THR A 292 19.29 14.16 6.26
C THR A 292 19.74 15.02 7.45
N GLU A 293 20.11 14.43 8.58
CA GLU A 293 20.60 15.13 9.76
C GLU A 293 21.91 15.84 9.47
N ARG A 294 22.91 15.16 8.85
CA ARG A 294 24.17 15.79 8.42
C ARG A 294 23.97 17.00 7.50
N LYS A 295 23.01 16.92 6.56
CA LYS A 295 22.71 18.06 5.67
C LYS A 295 22.02 19.23 6.38
N LEU A 296 21.34 18.98 7.47
CA LEU A 296 20.71 20.04 8.28
C LEU A 296 21.76 20.73 9.16
N GLU A 297 22.67 19.98 9.76
CA GLU A 297 23.78 20.50 10.57
C GLU A 297 24.79 21.32 9.73
N SER A 298 25.05 20.92 8.48
CA SER A 298 25.96 21.65 7.58
C SER A 298 25.44 23.00 7.06
N LYS A 299 24.17 23.35 7.36
CA LYS A 299 23.52 24.61 6.96
C LYS A 299 23.32 25.59 8.12
N ILE A 300 23.72 25.21 9.33
CA ILE A 300 23.79 26.05 10.53
C ILE A 300 25.23 26.50 10.71
#